data_4300f98a3f077caa9135ca556d80dd41
#
_entry.id   4300f98a3f077caa9135ca556d80dd41
#
_cell.length_a   1.000
_cell.length_b   1.000
_cell.length_c   1.000
_cell.angle_alpha   90.00
_cell.angle_beta   90.00
_cell.angle_gamma   90.00
#
_symmetry.space_group_name_H-M   'P 1'
#
loop_
_entity.id
_entity.type
_entity.pdbx_description
1 polymer ?
#
loop_
_entity_poly.entity_id
_entity_poly.type
_entity_poly.pdbx_seq_one_letter_code
_entity_poly.pdbx_strand_id
1 'polypeptide(L)'
;MAVFFLITRAPVVALCFGLFGSWTPLAIVRRRARKRRAALRLLWPDVVDHLRSAIRAGLALPEALIQLGSKGPEELRPLFLDFGADYRSGGHFETALDRLKDRLADPVADRIIEALRMTREVGGSDLGRMLGTLSDFLRDNSRTRSELEARQSWTVNAARLAVAAPWIVLVLMASRPEAMPAYNSTVGAMVLLAGLLVSVCCYSLMLRIGALPDDERVLR
;
A
#
# COMPACT_ATOMS: atom_id res chain seq x y z
N MET A 1 23.33 -15.82 5.37
CA MET A 1 23.68 -17.06 6.06
C MET A 1 25.19 -17.22 6.23
N ALA A 2 25.99 -17.24 5.17
CA ALA A 2 27.44 -17.45 5.26
C ALA A 2 28.17 -16.48 6.19
N VAL A 3 27.85 -15.19 6.14
CA VAL A 3 28.51 -14.15 6.96
C VAL A 3 28.24 -14.34 8.45
N PHE A 4 26.99 -14.68 8.84
CA PHE A 4 26.64 -14.95 10.23
C PHE A 4 27.25 -16.27 10.76
N PHE A 5 27.34 -17.26 9.90
CA PHE A 5 28.02 -18.52 10.25
C PHE A 5 29.52 -18.33 10.51
N LEU A 6 30.17 -17.44 9.72
CA LEU A 6 31.60 -17.10 9.90
C LEU A 6 31.86 -16.35 11.21
N ILE A 7 30.92 -15.50 11.64
CA ILE A 7 31.06 -14.65 12.84
C ILE A 7 30.74 -15.43 14.12
N THR A 8 29.68 -16.25 14.11
CA THR A 8 29.16 -16.85 15.36
C THR A 8 29.55 -18.30 15.59
N ARG A 9 30.04 -19.02 14.57
CA ARG A 9 30.31 -20.48 14.61
C ARG A 9 29.19 -21.33 15.23
N ALA A 10 27.97 -20.76 15.34
CA ALA A 10 26.78 -21.40 15.89
C ALA A 10 25.76 -21.63 14.76
N PRO A 11 25.58 -22.89 14.30
CA PRO A 11 24.69 -23.17 13.16
C PRO A 11 23.24 -22.81 13.44
N VAL A 12 22.77 -22.93 14.67
CA VAL A 12 21.39 -22.62 15.06
C VAL A 12 21.13 -21.10 15.00
N VAL A 13 22.06 -20.28 15.45
CA VAL A 13 21.97 -18.82 15.37
C VAL A 13 21.97 -18.37 13.92
N ALA A 14 22.85 -18.93 13.07
CA ALA A 14 22.91 -18.64 11.66
C ALA A 14 21.61 -19.02 10.93
N LEU A 15 20.96 -20.10 11.31
CA LEU A 15 19.68 -20.56 10.77
C LEU A 15 18.54 -19.59 11.13
N CYS A 16 18.47 -19.13 12.37
CA CYS A 16 17.48 -18.15 12.82
C CYS A 16 17.59 -16.82 12.04
N PHE A 17 18.81 -16.27 11.90
CA PHE A 17 19.03 -15.06 11.13
C PHE A 17 18.83 -15.26 9.62
N GLY A 18 19.08 -16.45 9.09
CA GLY A 18 18.79 -16.79 7.70
C GLY A 18 17.30 -16.79 7.39
N LEU A 19 16.48 -17.32 8.30
CA LEU A 19 15.01 -17.29 8.17
C LEU A 19 14.46 -15.87 8.23
N PHE A 20 14.94 -15.02 9.15
CA PHE A 20 14.57 -13.61 9.18
C PHE A 20 14.99 -12.87 7.91
N GLY A 21 16.21 -13.14 7.40
CA GLY A 21 16.73 -12.52 6.18
C GLY A 21 15.94 -12.90 4.93
N SER A 22 15.46 -14.13 4.83
CA SER A 22 14.70 -14.59 3.67
C SER A 22 13.33 -13.92 3.54
N TRP A 23 12.75 -13.46 4.65
CA TRP A 23 11.44 -12.77 4.65
C TRP A 23 11.55 -11.28 4.30
N THR A 24 12.74 -10.70 4.44
CA THR A 24 12.99 -9.27 4.19
C THR A 24 12.65 -8.81 2.77
N PRO A 25 13.07 -9.49 1.68
CA PRO A 25 12.78 -9.04 0.31
C PRO A 25 11.28 -9.03 0.01
N LEU A 26 10.54 -10.04 0.47
CA LEU A 26 9.09 -10.10 0.28
C LEU A 26 8.36 -8.97 1.03
N ALA A 27 8.82 -8.65 2.24
CA ALA A 27 8.29 -7.53 3.02
C ALA A 27 8.57 -6.17 2.34
N ILE A 28 9.73 -5.99 1.71
CA ILE A 28 10.10 -4.77 0.97
C ILE A 28 9.21 -4.59 -0.25
N VAL A 29 9.00 -5.64 -1.05
CA VAL A 29 8.13 -5.58 -2.26
C VAL A 29 6.70 -5.23 -1.86
N ARG A 30 6.14 -5.90 -0.85
CA ARG A 30 4.80 -5.61 -0.33
C ARG A 30 4.70 -4.18 0.21
N ARG A 31 5.73 -3.67 0.91
CA ARG A 31 5.78 -2.29 1.39
C ARG A 31 5.80 -1.28 0.24
N ARG A 32 6.58 -1.53 -0.82
CA ARG A 32 6.62 -0.65 -2.00
C ARG A 32 5.28 -0.59 -2.70
N ALA A 33 4.62 -1.75 -2.88
CA ALA A 33 3.28 -1.81 -3.48
C ALA A 33 2.24 -1.04 -2.64
N ARG A 34 2.25 -1.21 -1.30
CA ARG A 34 1.36 -0.45 -0.40
C ARG A 34 1.63 1.05 -0.44
N LYS A 35 2.89 1.47 -0.43
CA LYS A 35 3.28 2.88 -0.54
C LYS A 35 2.78 3.52 -1.84
N ARG A 36 2.93 2.80 -2.97
CA ARG A 36 2.43 3.26 -4.27
C ARG A 36 0.91 3.44 -4.27
N ARG A 37 0.16 2.47 -3.74
CA ARG A 37 -1.31 2.57 -3.61
C ARG A 37 -1.73 3.72 -2.70
N ALA A 38 -1.05 3.91 -1.57
CA ALA A 38 -1.33 5.03 -0.67
C ALA A 38 -1.07 6.38 -1.34
N ALA A 39 0.02 6.52 -2.11
CA ALA A 39 0.30 7.74 -2.86
C ALA A 39 -0.79 8.02 -3.90
N LEU A 40 -1.24 7.01 -4.66
CA LEU A 40 -2.32 7.18 -5.64
C LEU A 40 -3.63 7.64 -5.00
N ARG A 41 -3.97 7.13 -3.81
CA ARG A 41 -5.19 7.55 -3.09
C ARG A 41 -5.21 9.05 -2.78
N LEU A 42 -4.07 9.65 -2.51
CA LEU A 42 -3.96 11.09 -2.21
C LEU A 42 -4.16 11.96 -3.45
N LEU A 43 -4.04 11.40 -4.65
CA LEU A 43 -4.22 12.12 -5.91
C LEU A 43 -5.68 12.19 -6.36
N TRP A 44 -6.54 11.28 -5.91
CA TRP A 44 -7.92 11.21 -6.36
C TRP A 44 -8.78 12.45 -6.05
N PRO A 45 -8.67 13.08 -4.88
CA PRO A 45 -9.37 14.34 -4.63
C PRO A 45 -9.03 15.42 -5.67
N ASP A 46 -7.75 15.54 -6.03
CA ASP A 46 -7.30 16.52 -7.02
C ASP A 46 -7.81 16.19 -8.43
N VAL A 47 -7.86 14.90 -8.81
CA VAL A 47 -8.47 14.45 -10.06
C VAL A 47 -9.94 14.87 -10.13
N VAL A 48 -10.69 14.62 -9.05
CA VAL A 48 -12.12 14.95 -8.99
C VAL A 48 -12.34 16.46 -9.00
N ASP A 49 -11.49 17.25 -8.35
CA ASP A 49 -11.54 18.71 -8.38
C ASP A 49 -11.24 19.29 -9.77
N HIS A 50 -10.26 18.73 -10.48
CA HIS A 50 -10.00 19.08 -11.87
C HIS A 50 -11.19 18.78 -12.77
N LEU A 51 -11.80 17.58 -12.64
CA LEU A 51 -13.02 17.23 -13.38
C LEU A 51 -14.17 18.20 -13.07
N ARG A 52 -14.40 18.47 -11.77
CA ARG A 52 -15.42 19.44 -11.34
C ARG A 52 -15.20 20.82 -11.95
N SER A 53 -13.97 21.29 -11.96
CA SER A 53 -13.60 22.59 -12.51
C SER A 53 -13.82 22.64 -14.03
N ALA A 54 -13.45 21.58 -14.74
CA ALA A 54 -13.63 21.47 -16.19
C ALA A 54 -15.12 21.43 -16.58
N ILE A 55 -15.93 20.63 -15.87
CA ILE A 55 -17.39 20.55 -16.06
C ILE A 55 -18.05 21.89 -15.76
N ARG A 56 -17.65 22.58 -14.69
CA ARG A 56 -18.15 23.91 -14.36
C ARG A 56 -17.80 24.96 -15.42
N ALA A 57 -16.67 24.81 -16.09
CA ALA A 57 -16.26 25.63 -17.24
C ALA A 57 -17.01 25.30 -18.53
N GLY A 58 -17.93 24.31 -18.51
CA GLY A 58 -18.76 23.93 -19.65
C GLY A 58 -18.19 22.80 -20.52
N LEU A 59 -17.09 22.15 -20.12
CA LEU A 59 -16.59 20.99 -20.86
C LEU A 59 -17.50 19.79 -20.65
N ALA A 60 -17.70 19.01 -21.72
CA ALA A 60 -18.35 17.71 -21.60
C ALA A 60 -17.46 16.73 -20.86
N LEU A 61 -18.05 15.72 -20.23
CA LEU A 61 -17.32 14.74 -19.41
C LEU A 61 -16.16 14.04 -20.14
N PRO A 62 -16.31 13.60 -21.42
CA PRO A 62 -15.17 13.03 -22.15
C PRO A 62 -14.00 14.00 -22.30
N GLU A 63 -14.27 15.25 -22.62
CA GLU A 63 -13.25 16.30 -22.79
C GLU A 63 -12.58 16.64 -21.45
N ALA A 64 -13.35 16.67 -20.35
CA ALA A 64 -12.82 16.89 -19.01
C ALA A 64 -11.86 15.77 -18.60
N LEU A 65 -12.19 14.51 -18.92
CA LEU A 65 -11.28 13.36 -18.69
C LEU A 65 -10.02 13.43 -19.56
N ILE A 66 -10.14 13.81 -20.84
CA ILE A 66 -8.98 14.00 -21.73
C ILE A 66 -8.08 15.13 -21.20
N GLN A 67 -8.64 16.20 -20.65
CA GLN A 67 -7.87 17.31 -20.09
C GLN A 67 -7.00 16.88 -18.89
N LEU A 68 -7.38 15.86 -18.14
CA LEU A 68 -6.55 15.28 -17.06
C LEU A 68 -5.22 14.71 -17.57
N GLY A 69 -5.14 14.31 -18.83
CA GLY A 69 -3.88 13.91 -19.46
C GLY A 69 -2.83 15.03 -19.53
N SER A 70 -3.26 16.30 -19.48
CA SER A 70 -2.35 17.45 -19.49
C SER A 70 -2.31 18.21 -18.17
N LYS A 71 -3.45 18.35 -17.50
CA LYS A 71 -3.60 19.17 -16.28
C LYS A 71 -3.73 18.36 -14.99
N GLY A 72 -3.96 17.05 -15.08
CA GLY A 72 -4.09 16.17 -13.94
C GLY A 72 -2.76 15.89 -13.21
N PRO A 73 -2.81 15.15 -12.11
CA PRO A 73 -1.63 14.70 -11.39
C PRO A 73 -0.66 13.94 -12.31
N GLU A 74 0.62 14.21 -12.18
CA GLU A 74 1.66 13.74 -13.10
C GLU A 74 1.69 12.22 -13.23
N GLU A 75 1.49 11.51 -12.14
CA GLU A 75 1.51 10.05 -12.08
C GLU A 75 0.36 9.39 -12.86
N LEU A 76 -0.76 10.11 -13.02
CA LEU A 76 -1.96 9.60 -13.68
C LEU A 76 -2.11 10.11 -15.13
N ARG A 77 -1.38 11.14 -15.53
CA ARG A 77 -1.45 11.73 -16.90
C ARG A 77 -1.34 10.70 -18.02
N PRO A 78 -0.38 9.74 -17.99
CA PRO A 78 -0.26 8.77 -19.08
C PRO A 78 -1.54 7.96 -19.30
N LEU A 79 -2.23 7.57 -18.22
CA LEU A 79 -3.46 6.78 -18.28
C LEU A 79 -4.63 7.58 -18.87
N PHE A 80 -4.71 8.88 -18.57
CA PHE A 80 -5.72 9.77 -19.16
C PHE A 80 -5.38 10.15 -20.60
N LEU A 81 -4.11 10.21 -20.99
CA LEU A 81 -3.70 10.37 -22.39
C LEU A 81 -4.10 9.14 -23.21
N ASP A 82 -3.89 7.94 -22.68
CA ASP A 82 -4.33 6.70 -23.30
C ASP A 82 -5.85 6.65 -23.46
N PHE A 83 -6.61 7.07 -22.42
CA PHE A 83 -8.06 7.23 -22.53
C PHE A 83 -8.45 8.17 -23.67
N GLY A 84 -7.77 9.31 -23.79
CA GLY A 84 -8.02 10.26 -24.86
C GLY A 84 -7.70 9.71 -26.25
N ALA A 85 -6.70 8.86 -26.38
CA ALA A 85 -6.38 8.15 -27.62
C ALA A 85 -7.45 7.11 -27.96
N ASP A 86 -7.85 6.28 -26.97
CA ASP A 86 -8.90 5.28 -27.14
C ASP A 86 -10.24 5.92 -27.56
N TYR A 87 -10.62 7.03 -26.93
CA TYR A 87 -11.86 7.74 -27.24
C TYR A 87 -11.85 8.35 -28.65
N ARG A 88 -10.73 8.99 -29.05
CA ARG A 88 -10.60 9.62 -30.39
C ARG A 88 -10.47 8.63 -31.53
N SER A 89 -10.00 7.42 -31.27
CA SER A 89 -9.89 6.36 -32.29
C SER A 89 -11.23 5.72 -32.70
N GLY A 90 -12.36 6.35 -32.37
CA GLY A 90 -13.71 5.89 -32.69
C GLY A 90 -14.30 4.96 -31.64
N GLY A 91 -13.68 4.88 -30.48
CA GLY A 91 -14.19 4.13 -29.33
C GLY A 91 -15.46 4.78 -28.72
N HIS A 92 -16.40 3.93 -28.31
CA HIS A 92 -17.51 4.41 -27.50
C HIS A 92 -16.98 4.84 -26.15
N PHE A 93 -17.53 5.92 -25.58
CA PHE A 93 -17.11 6.44 -24.28
C PHE A 93 -17.04 5.38 -23.20
N GLU A 94 -18.06 4.50 -23.12
CA GLU A 94 -18.13 3.43 -22.15
C GLU A 94 -16.95 2.44 -22.29
N THR A 95 -16.63 2.05 -23.52
CA THR A 95 -15.48 1.15 -23.79
C THR A 95 -14.15 1.78 -23.43
N ALA A 96 -13.97 3.08 -23.72
CA ALA A 96 -12.76 3.82 -23.33
C ALA A 96 -12.66 3.95 -21.80
N LEU A 97 -13.79 4.15 -21.13
CA LEU A 97 -13.89 4.25 -19.68
C LEU A 97 -13.58 2.90 -19.00
N ASP A 98 -14.07 1.79 -19.55
CA ASP A 98 -13.75 0.44 -19.06
C ASP A 98 -12.25 0.13 -19.18
N ARG A 99 -11.63 0.49 -20.29
CA ARG A 99 -10.18 0.33 -20.48
C ARG A 99 -9.39 1.20 -19.49
N LEU A 100 -9.84 2.43 -19.24
CA LEU A 100 -9.23 3.30 -18.25
C LEU A 100 -9.33 2.67 -16.84
N LYS A 101 -10.51 2.15 -16.49
CA LYS A 101 -10.76 1.43 -15.23
C LYS A 101 -9.81 0.25 -15.04
N ASP A 102 -9.61 -0.55 -16.07
CA ASP A 102 -8.72 -1.71 -16.03
C ASP A 102 -7.24 -1.32 -15.90
N ARG A 103 -6.82 -0.25 -16.56
CA ARG A 103 -5.43 0.24 -16.48
C ARG A 103 -5.13 0.88 -15.12
N LEU A 104 -6.08 1.64 -14.55
CA LEU A 104 -5.95 2.24 -13.22
C LEU A 104 -5.85 1.17 -12.14
N ALA A 105 -6.63 0.12 -12.25
CA ALA A 105 -6.66 -1.04 -11.32
C ALA A 105 -6.69 -0.63 -9.83
N ASP A 106 -7.43 0.44 -9.51
CA ASP A 106 -7.53 1.05 -8.19
C ASP A 106 -8.99 1.11 -7.72
N PRO A 107 -9.32 0.63 -6.50
CA PRO A 107 -10.70 0.57 -6.02
C PRO A 107 -11.35 1.94 -5.84
N VAL A 108 -10.57 3.01 -5.65
CA VAL A 108 -11.11 4.40 -5.60
C VAL A 108 -11.45 4.87 -6.99
N ALA A 109 -10.58 4.59 -7.98
CA ALA A 109 -10.86 4.86 -9.38
C ALA A 109 -12.14 4.17 -9.86
N ASP A 110 -12.31 2.89 -9.51
CA ASP A 110 -13.50 2.12 -9.88
C ASP A 110 -14.78 2.81 -9.40
N ARG A 111 -14.80 3.27 -8.15
CA ARG A 111 -15.97 4.01 -7.58
C ARG A 111 -16.20 5.35 -8.28
N ILE A 112 -15.13 6.09 -8.57
CA ILE A 112 -15.22 7.37 -9.29
C ILE A 112 -15.80 7.14 -10.69
N ILE A 113 -15.28 6.15 -11.42
CA ILE A 113 -15.71 5.82 -12.77
C ILE A 113 -17.19 5.39 -12.80
N GLU A 114 -17.62 4.54 -11.86
CA GLU A 114 -19.02 4.15 -11.76
C GLU A 114 -19.94 5.34 -11.41
N ALA A 115 -19.48 6.22 -10.52
CA ALA A 115 -20.21 7.45 -10.21
C ALA A 115 -20.34 8.37 -11.44
N LEU A 116 -19.29 8.51 -12.24
CA LEU A 116 -19.32 9.29 -13.48
C LEU A 116 -20.27 8.67 -14.51
N ARG A 117 -20.30 7.35 -14.62
CA ARG A 117 -21.21 6.61 -15.51
C ARG A 117 -22.68 6.87 -15.15
N MET A 118 -23.03 6.69 -13.87
CA MET A 118 -24.39 6.91 -13.38
C MET A 118 -24.84 8.36 -13.59
N THR A 119 -23.96 9.33 -13.38
CA THR A 119 -24.33 10.75 -13.46
C THR A 119 -24.48 11.24 -14.89
N ARG A 120 -23.80 10.62 -15.85
CA ARG A 120 -23.99 10.92 -17.27
C ARG A 120 -25.42 10.61 -17.73
N GLU A 121 -26.06 9.57 -17.17
CA GLU A 121 -27.43 9.19 -17.48
C GLU A 121 -28.46 10.21 -16.93
N VAL A 122 -28.14 10.85 -15.79
CA VAL A 122 -29.07 11.75 -15.09
C VAL A 122 -29.00 13.22 -15.58
N GLY A 123 -27.88 13.62 -16.18
CA GLY A 123 -27.72 14.97 -16.77
C GLY A 123 -26.66 15.85 -16.06
N GLY A 124 -26.10 16.80 -16.82
CA GLY A 124 -24.86 17.52 -16.45
C GLY A 124 -24.95 18.51 -15.28
N SER A 125 -26.13 19.02 -14.91
CA SER A 125 -26.27 20.04 -13.85
C SER A 125 -25.94 19.47 -12.44
N ASP A 126 -26.26 18.21 -12.20
CA ASP A 126 -26.01 17.54 -10.95
C ASP A 126 -24.59 16.97 -10.84
N LEU A 127 -23.93 16.76 -11.97
CA LEU A 127 -22.56 16.20 -12.03
C LEU A 127 -21.56 17.07 -11.25
N GLY A 128 -21.61 18.39 -11.42
CA GLY A 128 -20.70 19.31 -10.72
C GLY A 128 -20.89 19.30 -9.19
N ARG A 129 -22.11 19.13 -8.71
CA ARG A 129 -22.43 19.03 -7.28
C ARG A 129 -21.97 17.69 -6.72
N MET A 130 -22.27 16.60 -7.42
CA MET A 130 -21.86 15.26 -7.04
C MET A 130 -20.34 15.12 -6.97
N LEU A 131 -19.61 15.65 -7.96
CA LEU A 131 -18.15 15.68 -7.94
C LEU A 131 -17.61 16.48 -6.74
N GLY A 132 -18.29 17.57 -6.35
CA GLY A 132 -17.95 18.31 -5.14
C GLY A 132 -18.05 17.46 -3.88
N THR A 133 -19.21 16.83 -3.68
CA THR A 133 -19.43 15.93 -2.54
C THR A 133 -18.45 14.76 -2.53
N LEU A 134 -18.15 14.19 -3.70
CA LEU A 134 -17.19 13.10 -3.84
C LEU A 134 -15.76 13.55 -3.48
N SER A 135 -15.33 14.74 -3.93
CA SER A 135 -14.02 15.29 -3.57
C SER A 135 -13.89 15.51 -2.06
N ASP A 136 -14.90 16.10 -1.42
CA ASP A 136 -14.93 16.33 0.01
C ASP A 136 -14.87 15.00 0.79
N PHE A 137 -15.65 14.02 0.37
CA PHE A 137 -15.64 12.67 0.95
C PHE A 137 -14.27 11.99 0.81
N LEU A 138 -13.64 12.08 -0.38
CA LEU A 138 -12.32 11.50 -0.61
C LEU A 138 -11.24 12.17 0.24
N ARG A 139 -11.32 13.48 0.44
CA ARG A 139 -10.40 14.22 1.33
C ARG A 139 -10.56 13.81 2.78
N ASP A 140 -11.78 13.76 3.28
CA ASP A 140 -12.05 13.37 4.66
C ASP A 140 -11.62 11.93 4.93
N ASN A 141 -11.91 11.02 4.00
CA ASN A 141 -11.48 9.62 4.08
C ASN A 141 -9.94 9.50 4.07
N SER A 142 -9.26 10.27 3.21
CA SER A 142 -7.80 10.26 3.14
C SER A 142 -7.15 10.82 4.41
N ARG A 143 -7.72 11.88 5.01
CA ARG A 143 -7.27 12.46 6.29
C ARG A 143 -7.43 11.47 7.43
N THR A 144 -8.62 10.93 7.61
CA THR A 144 -8.94 9.96 8.66
C THR A 144 -8.00 8.75 8.56
N ARG A 145 -7.79 8.24 7.36
CA ARG A 145 -6.90 7.11 7.14
C ARG A 145 -5.43 7.44 7.44
N SER A 146 -4.97 8.63 7.05
CA SER A 146 -3.61 9.09 7.35
C SER A 146 -3.38 9.24 8.86
N GLU A 147 -4.37 9.74 9.60
CA GLU A 147 -4.31 9.83 11.06
C GLU A 147 -4.25 8.44 11.72
N LEU A 148 -5.07 7.50 11.25
CA LEU A 148 -5.05 6.12 11.73
C LEU A 148 -3.70 5.45 11.43
N GLU A 149 -3.17 5.60 10.22
CA GLU A 149 -1.87 5.08 9.82
C GLU A 149 -0.73 5.69 10.66
N ALA A 150 -0.79 6.99 10.96
CA ALA A 150 0.19 7.67 11.81
C ALA A 150 0.18 7.12 13.24
N ARG A 151 -1.00 6.96 13.86
CA ARG A 151 -1.15 6.36 15.19
C ARG A 151 -0.67 4.91 15.23
N GLN A 152 -1.01 4.14 14.22
CA GLN A 152 -0.63 2.73 14.11
C GLN A 152 0.87 2.54 13.87
N SER A 153 1.50 3.46 13.13
CA SER A 153 2.94 3.37 12.81
C SER A 153 3.82 3.35 14.06
N TRP A 154 3.47 4.11 15.08
CA TRP A 154 4.15 4.12 16.39
C TRP A 154 4.10 2.74 17.05
N THR A 155 2.91 2.13 17.12
CA THR A 155 2.72 0.82 17.74
C THR A 155 3.47 -0.28 16.99
N VAL A 156 3.42 -0.28 15.67
CA VAL A 156 4.16 -1.24 14.83
C VAL A 156 5.68 -1.08 14.97
N ASN A 157 6.18 0.15 15.08
CA ASN A 157 7.61 0.39 15.26
C ASN A 157 8.08 -0.04 16.67
N ALA A 158 7.29 0.24 17.71
CA ALA A 158 7.57 -0.22 19.07
C ALA A 158 7.64 -1.76 19.14
N ALA A 159 6.73 -2.46 18.47
CA ALA A 159 6.78 -3.92 18.43
C ALA A 159 7.97 -4.48 17.65
N ARG A 160 8.37 -3.81 16.58
CA ARG A 160 9.60 -4.23 15.87
C ARG A 160 10.81 -4.14 16.77
N LEU A 161 10.92 -3.07 17.57
CA LEU A 161 11.99 -2.91 18.55
C LEU A 161 11.90 -4.00 19.64
N ALA A 162 10.70 -4.25 20.16
CA ALA A 162 10.49 -5.29 21.17
C ALA A 162 10.88 -6.69 20.68
N VAL A 163 10.55 -7.02 19.42
CA VAL A 163 10.95 -8.29 18.79
C VAL A 163 12.44 -8.32 18.47
N ALA A 164 13.05 -7.21 18.07
CA ALA A 164 14.46 -7.14 17.73
C ALA A 164 15.39 -7.18 18.97
N ALA A 165 14.95 -6.64 20.11
CA ALA A 165 15.79 -6.48 21.30
C ALA A 165 16.42 -7.80 21.80
N PRO A 166 15.69 -8.92 21.97
CA PRO A 166 16.30 -10.20 22.40
C PRO A 166 17.37 -10.69 21.41
N TRP A 167 17.16 -10.48 20.13
CA TRP A 167 18.10 -10.91 19.08
C TRP A 167 19.35 -10.05 19.03
N ILE A 168 19.24 -8.74 19.32
CA ILE A 168 20.39 -7.86 19.48
C ILE A 168 21.23 -8.30 20.69
N VAL A 169 20.58 -8.59 21.82
CA VAL A 169 21.26 -9.09 23.01
C VAL A 169 21.95 -10.43 22.71
N LEU A 170 21.30 -11.30 21.96
CA LEU A 170 21.89 -12.60 21.58
C LEU A 170 23.14 -12.42 20.70
N VAL A 171 23.13 -11.47 19.76
CA VAL A 171 24.32 -11.13 18.95
C VAL A 171 25.46 -10.60 19.83
N LEU A 172 25.15 -9.72 20.78
CA LEU A 172 26.13 -9.21 21.73
C LEU A 172 26.69 -10.33 22.64
N MET A 173 25.85 -11.24 23.08
CA MET A 173 26.31 -12.40 23.87
C MET A 173 27.11 -13.40 23.04
N ALA A 174 26.75 -13.57 21.76
CA ALA A 174 27.50 -14.44 20.86
C ALA A 174 28.92 -13.96 20.54
N SER A 175 29.22 -12.69 20.78
CA SER A 175 30.60 -12.17 20.68
C SER A 175 31.47 -12.54 21.88
N ARG A 176 30.93 -13.15 22.96
CA ARG A 176 31.68 -13.65 24.12
C ARG A 176 31.98 -15.12 23.94
N PRO A 177 33.26 -15.55 23.93
CA PRO A 177 33.62 -16.96 23.74
C PRO A 177 33.06 -17.92 24.82
N GLU A 178 32.88 -17.38 26.02
CA GLU A 178 32.40 -18.15 27.19
C GLU A 178 30.90 -18.52 27.07
N ALA A 179 30.10 -17.77 26.34
CA ALA A 179 28.65 -18.00 26.17
C ALA A 179 28.32 -19.01 25.06
N MET A 180 29.23 -19.22 24.11
CA MET A 180 29.01 -20.07 22.95
C MET A 180 28.69 -21.55 23.23
N PRO A 181 29.34 -22.24 24.20
CA PRO A 181 29.02 -23.63 24.51
C PRO A 181 27.58 -23.81 24.98
N ALA A 182 27.03 -22.84 25.72
CA ALA A 182 25.65 -22.89 26.20
C ALA A 182 24.62 -22.84 25.06
N TYR A 183 24.87 -22.03 24.05
CA TYR A 183 23.96 -21.89 22.88
C TYR A 183 24.11 -23.03 21.86
N ASN A 184 25.26 -23.70 21.81
CA ASN A 184 25.49 -24.90 20.97
C ASN A 184 25.02 -26.19 21.63
N SER A 185 24.55 -26.14 22.87
CA SER A 185 23.95 -27.31 23.54
C SER A 185 22.55 -27.59 22.97
N THR A 186 22.07 -28.82 23.09
CA THR A 186 20.72 -29.22 22.66
C THR A 186 19.65 -28.38 23.37
N VAL A 187 19.85 -28.07 24.65
CA VAL A 187 18.94 -27.24 25.44
C VAL A 187 18.96 -25.78 24.95
N GLY A 188 20.13 -25.22 24.68
CA GLY A 188 20.28 -23.85 24.12
C GLY A 188 19.62 -23.72 22.76
N ALA A 189 19.78 -24.72 21.88
CA ALA A 189 19.12 -24.76 20.58
C ALA A 189 17.59 -24.80 20.70
N MET A 190 17.03 -25.60 21.62
CA MET A 190 15.58 -25.64 21.87
C MET A 190 15.06 -24.29 22.38
N VAL A 191 15.75 -23.61 23.28
CA VAL A 191 15.37 -22.29 23.80
C VAL A 191 15.39 -21.25 22.69
N LEU A 192 16.40 -21.25 21.83
CA LEU A 192 16.48 -20.33 20.69
C LEU A 192 15.35 -20.55 19.68
N LEU A 193 15.04 -21.81 19.35
CA LEU A 193 13.94 -22.14 18.44
C LEU A 193 12.58 -21.78 19.04
N ALA A 194 12.36 -22.06 20.32
CA ALA A 194 11.14 -21.65 21.02
C ALA A 194 10.99 -20.13 21.06
N GLY A 195 12.05 -19.39 21.37
CA GLY A 195 12.08 -17.92 21.34
C GLY A 195 11.81 -17.35 19.95
N LEU A 196 12.35 -17.98 18.90
CA LEU A 196 12.06 -17.62 17.50
C LEU A 196 10.57 -17.81 17.18
N LEU A 197 10.02 -18.95 17.54
CA LEU A 197 8.61 -19.29 17.27
C LEU A 197 7.68 -18.32 17.99
N VAL A 198 7.92 -18.02 19.26
CA VAL A 198 7.17 -17.03 20.05
C VAL A 198 7.28 -15.64 19.41
N SER A 199 8.49 -15.22 19.05
CA SER A 199 8.72 -13.91 18.40
C SER A 199 7.95 -13.77 17.08
N VAL A 200 7.98 -14.79 16.23
CA VAL A 200 7.25 -14.81 14.95
C VAL A 200 5.74 -14.82 15.19
N CYS A 201 5.26 -15.62 16.14
CA CYS A 201 3.85 -15.72 16.48
C CYS A 201 3.32 -14.39 17.02
N CYS A 202 3.98 -13.77 18.00
CA CYS A 202 3.60 -12.48 18.56
C CYS A 202 3.65 -11.37 17.52
N TYR A 203 4.68 -11.33 16.68
CA TYR A 203 4.79 -10.34 15.61
C TYR A 203 3.69 -10.51 14.56
N SER A 204 3.40 -11.75 14.15
CA SER A 204 2.33 -12.05 13.18
C SER A 204 0.96 -11.69 13.74
N LEU A 205 0.70 -12.03 15.00
CA LEU A 205 -0.55 -11.70 15.68
C LEU A 205 -0.74 -10.18 15.77
N MET A 206 0.30 -9.45 16.15
CA MET A 206 0.27 -8.00 16.22
C MET A 206 0.04 -7.34 14.86
N LEU A 207 0.70 -7.82 13.79
CA LEU A 207 0.45 -7.33 12.43
C LEU A 207 -0.99 -7.61 11.99
N ARG A 208 -1.57 -8.73 12.42
CA ARG A 208 -2.95 -9.10 12.08
C ARG A 208 -3.99 -8.23 12.82
N ILE A 209 -3.77 -8.00 14.12
CA ILE A 209 -4.64 -7.13 14.94
C ILE A 209 -4.53 -5.68 14.48
N GLY A 210 -3.34 -5.23 14.13
CA GLY A 210 -3.07 -3.87 13.67
C GLY A 210 -3.29 -3.67 12.16
N ALA A 211 -3.79 -4.64 11.39
CA ALA A 211 -4.05 -4.45 9.97
C ALA A 211 -5.30 -3.60 9.78
N LEU A 212 -5.14 -2.42 9.15
CA LEU A 212 -6.29 -1.67 8.64
C LEU A 212 -6.90 -2.46 7.46
N PRO A 213 -8.24 -2.51 7.35
CA PRO A 213 -8.88 -3.15 6.22
C PRO A 213 -8.40 -2.50 4.92
N ASP A 214 -7.85 -3.32 4.04
CA ASP A 214 -7.51 -2.88 2.68
C ASP A 214 -8.80 -2.79 1.87
N ASP A 215 -8.96 -1.71 1.09
CA ASP A 215 -10.04 -1.60 0.13
C ASP A 215 -9.88 -2.69 -0.92
N GLU A 216 -10.73 -3.69 -0.89
CA GLU A 216 -10.78 -4.73 -1.91
C GLU A 216 -11.49 -4.18 -3.16
N ARG A 217 -10.97 -4.56 -4.33
CA ARG A 217 -11.57 -4.21 -5.60
C ARG A 217 -12.81 -5.10 -5.83
N VAL A 218 -13.98 -4.56 -5.47
CA VAL A 218 -15.28 -5.26 -5.56
C VAL A 218 -15.91 -5.07 -6.95
N LEU A 219 -15.66 -3.92 -7.58
CA LEU A 219 -16.20 -3.54 -8.90
C LEU A 219 -15.17 -3.89 -9.98
N ARG A 220 -15.25 -5.10 -10.53
CA ARG A 220 -14.45 -5.52 -11.69
C ARG A 220 -15.27 -5.38 -12.95
#